data_d76f4026b8de0776718081ddff627046
#
_entry.id   d76f4026b8de0776718081ddff627046
#
_cell.length_a   1.000
_cell.length_b   1.000
_cell.length_c   1.000
_cell.angle_alpha   90.00
_cell.angle_beta   90.00
_cell.angle_gamma   90.00
#
_symmetry.space_group_name_H-M   'P 1'
#
loop_
_entity.id
_entity.type
_entity.pdbx_description
1 polymer ?
#
loop_
_entity_poly.entity_id
_entity_poly.type
_entity_poly.pdbx_seq_one_letter_code
_entity_poly.pdbx_strand_id
1 'polypeptide(L)'
;MKKLLLILLTICTVALLAACGGSGSQDEDQAANQAQAQQSEQTEEETQMDTKNATLLYLGHGSIRITTAEDKVIYIDPFAGDDDWYGPAADLILSTHDHYDHVVFDKIGNRNDDCQVITRKEALAGGEHQTFDFGYAKVEAVEAGYNKNHNVKECVGYIITLTGGVTVYLSGDTSTTAQMPSLAERNLDYAFFCCDGIYNMDTAEASSCAALVKAKHSIPYHMTDANSGVYFDRSVAEQFEADGRIILEQGEELELQ
;
A
#
# COMPACT_ATOMS: atom_id res chain seq x y z
N MET A 1 -45.71 -10.04 9.88
CA MET A 1 -46.45 -10.45 8.66
C MET A 1 -45.46 -10.84 7.62
N LYS A 2 -45.29 -12.15 7.39
CA LYS A 2 -44.36 -12.73 6.44
C LYS A 2 -44.99 -12.69 5.04
N LYS A 3 -44.28 -12.19 4.04
CA LYS A 3 -44.63 -12.39 2.63
C LYS A 3 -43.59 -13.28 1.99
N LEU A 4 -44.02 -14.49 1.71
CA LEU A 4 -43.32 -15.54 0.97
C LEU A 4 -43.51 -15.27 -0.52
N LEU A 5 -42.44 -15.19 -1.30
CA LEU A 5 -42.51 -15.06 -2.75
C LEU A 5 -42.09 -16.41 -3.38
N LEU A 6 -43.08 -17.04 -4.02
CA LEU A 6 -42.96 -18.33 -4.69
C LEU A 6 -42.46 -18.06 -6.14
N ILE A 7 -41.34 -18.66 -6.54
CA ILE A 7 -40.89 -18.66 -7.92
C ILE A 7 -41.32 -19.98 -8.58
N LEU A 8 -42.19 -19.90 -9.58
CA LEU A 8 -42.62 -21.03 -10.42
C LEU A 8 -41.50 -21.37 -11.41
N LEU A 9 -41.14 -22.66 -11.41
CA LEU A 9 -40.25 -23.30 -12.35
C LEU A 9 -41.13 -23.89 -13.48
N THR A 10 -41.05 -23.35 -14.69
CA THR A 10 -41.72 -23.91 -15.88
C THR A 10 -40.78 -24.86 -16.61
N ILE A 11 -41.10 -26.12 -16.55
CA ILE A 11 -40.42 -27.20 -17.32
C ILE A 11 -41.14 -27.28 -18.68
N CYS A 12 -40.40 -27.03 -19.79
CA CYS A 12 -40.85 -27.29 -21.12
C CYS A 12 -40.30 -28.63 -21.63
N THR A 13 -41.12 -29.62 -21.68
CA THR A 13 -40.86 -30.91 -22.36
C THR A 13 -41.13 -30.78 -23.83
N VAL A 14 -40.15 -31.06 -24.68
CA VAL A 14 -40.36 -31.21 -26.15
C VAL A 14 -40.17 -32.68 -26.52
N ALA A 15 -41.19 -33.22 -27.14
CA ALA A 15 -41.27 -34.60 -27.60
C ALA A 15 -40.44 -34.84 -28.88
N LEU A 16 -39.80 -36.01 -28.96
CA LEU A 16 -39.16 -36.54 -30.14
C LEU A 16 -40.24 -36.95 -31.19
N LEU A 17 -40.02 -36.54 -32.42
CA LEU A 17 -40.57 -37.23 -33.58
C LEU A 17 -39.43 -37.54 -34.55
N ALA A 18 -39.21 -38.82 -34.80
CA ALA A 18 -38.28 -39.32 -35.79
C ALA A 18 -38.98 -39.40 -37.16
N ALA A 19 -38.31 -38.92 -38.20
CA ALA A 19 -38.62 -39.29 -39.60
C ALA A 19 -37.33 -39.31 -40.41
N CYS A 20 -37.14 -40.42 -41.12
CA CYS A 20 -36.02 -40.72 -42.00
C CYS A 20 -36.06 -39.90 -43.31
N GLY A 21 -34.86 -39.65 -43.87
CA GLY A 21 -34.71 -39.60 -45.33
C GLY A 21 -33.86 -38.48 -45.85
N GLY A 22 -32.68 -38.80 -46.44
CA GLY A 22 -32.18 -38.17 -47.66
C GLY A 22 -31.04 -37.15 -47.56
N SER A 23 -29.85 -37.66 -47.82
CA SER A 23 -28.81 -37.08 -48.69
C SER A 23 -28.71 -35.55 -48.86
N GLY A 24 -27.55 -35.02 -48.46
CA GLY A 24 -26.99 -33.79 -49.03
C GLY A 24 -26.74 -32.70 -48.02
N SER A 25 -25.49 -32.51 -47.70
CA SER A 25 -24.90 -31.18 -47.63
C SER A 25 -23.53 -31.19 -46.89
N GLN A 26 -22.50 -30.93 -47.65
CA GLN A 26 -21.16 -30.60 -47.14
C GLN A 26 -21.04 -29.10 -46.81
N ASP A 27 -22.07 -28.30 -46.90
CA ASP A 27 -22.01 -26.86 -46.75
C ASP A 27 -22.37 -26.31 -45.35
N GLU A 28 -23.02 -27.11 -44.49
CA GLU A 28 -23.38 -26.67 -43.12
C GLU A 28 -22.24 -26.77 -42.13
N ASP A 29 -21.26 -27.66 -42.33
CA ASP A 29 -20.10 -27.79 -41.41
C ASP A 29 -19.07 -26.66 -41.53
N GLN A 30 -19.05 -25.91 -42.64
CA GLN A 30 -18.15 -24.77 -42.79
C GLN A 30 -18.69 -23.50 -42.10
N ALA A 31 -20.02 -23.33 -42.07
CA ALA A 31 -20.62 -22.18 -41.39
C ALA A 31 -20.54 -22.28 -39.83
N ALA A 32 -20.68 -23.50 -39.31
CA ALA A 32 -20.56 -23.72 -37.87
C ALA A 32 -19.11 -23.55 -37.35
N ASN A 33 -18.11 -23.93 -38.15
CA ASN A 33 -16.69 -23.77 -37.80
C ASN A 33 -16.23 -22.32 -37.90
N GLN A 34 -16.79 -21.51 -38.80
CA GLN A 34 -16.48 -20.08 -38.89
C GLN A 34 -17.13 -19.27 -37.76
N ALA A 35 -18.30 -19.66 -37.28
CA ALA A 35 -18.97 -19.02 -36.15
C ALA A 35 -18.25 -19.31 -34.82
N GLN A 36 -17.70 -20.52 -34.65
CA GLN A 36 -16.90 -20.87 -33.47
C GLN A 36 -15.52 -20.22 -33.48
N ALA A 37 -14.88 -20.06 -34.65
CA ALA A 37 -13.59 -19.37 -34.76
C ALA A 37 -13.73 -17.86 -34.51
N GLN A 38 -14.81 -17.23 -34.95
CA GLN A 38 -15.07 -15.81 -34.67
C GLN A 38 -15.47 -15.55 -33.20
N GLN A 39 -16.03 -16.52 -32.51
CA GLN A 39 -16.38 -16.38 -31.08
C GLN A 39 -15.18 -16.66 -30.15
N SER A 40 -14.15 -17.40 -30.60
CA SER A 40 -12.92 -17.60 -29.89
C SER A 40 -11.93 -16.42 -30.07
N GLU A 41 -11.95 -15.72 -31.18
CA GLU A 41 -11.15 -14.51 -31.41
C GLU A 41 -11.71 -13.28 -30.66
N GLN A 42 -13.02 -13.22 -30.38
CA GLN A 42 -13.61 -12.13 -29.59
C GLN A 42 -13.45 -12.30 -28.09
N THR A 43 -13.07 -13.49 -27.59
CA THR A 43 -12.87 -13.75 -26.16
C THR A 43 -11.43 -13.57 -25.70
N GLU A 44 -10.46 -13.40 -26.60
CA GLU A 44 -9.05 -13.17 -26.27
C GLU A 44 -8.62 -11.69 -26.33
N GLU A 45 -9.52 -10.78 -26.74
CA GLU A 45 -9.26 -9.34 -26.80
C GLU A 45 -9.82 -8.56 -25.59
N GLU A 46 -10.40 -9.25 -24.62
CA GLU A 46 -10.79 -8.66 -23.33
C GLU A 46 -9.75 -8.98 -22.25
N THR A 47 -9.09 -7.89 -21.81
CA THR A 47 -8.32 -7.74 -20.59
C THR A 47 -6.81 -7.94 -20.67
N GLN A 48 -6.12 -7.18 -21.48
CA GLN A 48 -4.95 -6.48 -20.97
C GLN A 48 -5.42 -5.07 -20.54
N MET A 49 -6.08 -4.94 -19.41
CA MET A 49 -6.03 -3.70 -18.66
C MET A 49 -4.58 -3.56 -18.23
N ASP A 50 -3.91 -2.57 -18.80
CA ASP A 50 -2.62 -2.08 -18.31
C ASP A 50 -2.88 -1.58 -16.87
N THR A 51 -2.78 -2.50 -15.90
CA THR A 51 -3.01 -2.17 -14.49
C THR A 51 -1.81 -1.36 -14.05
N LYS A 52 -1.99 -0.03 -14.03
CA LYS A 52 -1.01 0.88 -13.48
C LYS A 52 -0.68 0.43 -12.04
N ASN A 53 0.59 0.19 -11.77
CA ASN A 53 1.04 -0.13 -10.42
C ASN A 53 1.10 1.15 -9.57
N ALA A 54 0.95 1.00 -8.27
CA ALA A 54 1.21 2.08 -7.35
C ALA A 54 2.72 2.37 -7.31
N THR A 55 3.09 3.62 -7.03
CA THR A 55 4.48 4.03 -6.85
C THR A 55 4.71 4.69 -5.51
N LEU A 56 5.92 4.57 -4.99
CA LEU A 56 6.37 5.19 -3.76
C LEU A 56 7.61 6.04 -4.06
N LEU A 57 7.53 7.34 -3.80
CA LEU A 57 8.67 8.26 -3.87
C LEU A 57 9.22 8.48 -2.46
N TYR A 58 10.50 8.18 -2.24
CA TYR A 58 11.20 8.49 -1.01
C TYR A 58 11.65 9.97 -1.02
N LEU A 59 11.01 10.79 -0.20
CA LEU A 59 11.29 12.23 -0.13
C LEU A 59 12.53 12.54 0.73
N GLY A 60 12.97 11.56 1.53
CA GLY A 60 14.09 11.69 2.49
C GLY A 60 13.62 11.73 3.94
N HIS A 61 14.51 11.52 4.89
CA HIS A 61 14.20 11.44 6.32
C HIS A 61 13.06 10.45 6.60
N GLY A 62 12.00 10.86 7.30
CA GLY A 62 10.76 10.09 7.50
C GLY A 62 9.73 10.26 6.37
N SER A 63 9.99 11.12 5.38
CA SER A 63 8.99 11.61 4.44
C SER A 63 8.84 10.70 3.22
N ILE A 64 7.60 10.34 2.90
CA ILE A 64 7.25 9.45 1.78
C ILE A 64 6.00 9.98 1.07
N ARG A 65 5.93 9.80 -0.25
CA ARG A 65 4.72 9.96 -1.05
C ARG A 65 4.39 8.64 -1.73
N ILE A 66 3.14 8.18 -1.61
CA ILE A 66 2.61 7.06 -2.37
C ILE A 66 1.59 7.62 -3.38
N THR A 67 1.70 7.20 -4.64
CA THR A 67 0.67 7.40 -5.67
C THR A 67 0.05 6.05 -5.96
N THR A 68 -1.25 5.88 -5.69
CA THR A 68 -1.94 4.60 -5.88
C THR A 68 -2.23 4.33 -7.36
N ALA A 69 -2.63 3.11 -7.68
CA ALA A 69 -3.04 2.74 -9.03
C ALA A 69 -4.21 3.59 -9.56
N GLU A 70 -5.05 4.11 -8.66
CA GLU A 70 -6.19 5.00 -8.94
C GLU A 70 -5.80 6.49 -8.96
N ASP A 71 -4.51 6.81 -9.04
CA ASP A 71 -3.96 8.17 -9.01
C ASP A 71 -4.25 8.95 -7.71
N LYS A 72 -4.53 8.26 -6.61
CA LYS A 72 -4.68 8.87 -5.29
C LYS A 72 -3.31 9.12 -4.66
N VAL A 73 -3.13 10.27 -4.02
CA VAL A 73 -1.84 10.70 -3.46
C VAL A 73 -1.89 10.71 -1.93
N ILE A 74 -0.99 9.94 -1.33
CA ILE A 74 -0.83 9.82 0.12
C ILE A 74 0.55 10.38 0.49
N TYR A 75 0.58 11.39 1.34
CA TYR A 75 1.82 11.89 1.96
C TYR A 75 1.92 11.38 3.39
N ILE A 76 3.12 10.95 3.76
CA ILE A 76 3.44 10.48 5.11
C ILE A 76 4.61 11.32 5.64
N ASP A 77 4.46 11.85 6.87
CA ASP A 77 5.47 12.62 7.60
C ASP A 77 6.14 13.70 6.73
N PRO A 78 5.40 14.67 6.18
CA PRO A 78 5.93 15.66 5.25
C PRO A 78 6.93 16.59 5.96
N PHE A 79 8.19 16.59 5.49
CA PHE A 79 9.28 17.40 6.01
C PHE A 79 10.43 17.55 4.98
N ALA A 80 11.07 16.44 4.61
CA ALA A 80 12.23 16.40 3.74
C ALA A 80 11.84 16.46 2.26
N GLY A 81 12.82 16.69 1.40
CA GLY A 81 12.65 16.70 -0.05
C GLY A 81 12.36 18.08 -0.65
N ASP A 82 12.50 18.16 -1.95
CA ASP A 82 12.27 19.36 -2.72
C ASP A 82 10.78 19.73 -2.77
N ASP A 83 10.44 21.01 -2.79
CA ASP A 83 9.05 21.47 -2.81
C ASP A 83 8.28 20.97 -4.04
N ASP A 84 8.95 20.81 -5.18
CA ASP A 84 8.35 20.28 -6.42
C ASP A 84 7.85 18.83 -6.25
N TRP A 85 8.41 18.06 -5.32
CA TRP A 85 7.96 16.69 -5.04
C TRP A 85 6.64 16.65 -4.27
N TYR A 86 6.21 17.77 -3.69
CA TYR A 86 4.91 17.98 -3.06
C TYR A 86 3.87 18.63 -3.99
N GLY A 87 4.17 18.72 -5.31
CA GLY A 87 3.27 19.31 -6.31
C GLY A 87 1.94 18.57 -6.52
N PRO A 88 1.90 17.21 -6.55
CA PRO A 88 0.64 16.48 -6.67
C PRO A 88 -0.32 16.77 -5.52
N ALA A 89 -1.64 16.95 -5.85
CA ALA A 89 -2.66 17.24 -4.84
C ALA A 89 -2.87 16.04 -3.91
N ALA A 90 -2.83 16.27 -2.59
CA ALA A 90 -3.02 15.24 -1.59
C ALA A 90 -4.48 14.79 -1.51
N ASP A 91 -4.70 13.48 -1.43
CA ASP A 91 -5.96 12.84 -1.02
C ASP A 91 -5.92 12.41 0.45
N LEU A 92 -4.72 12.07 0.96
CA LEU A 92 -4.50 11.68 2.34
C LEU A 92 -3.15 12.20 2.84
N ILE A 93 -3.13 12.70 4.07
CA ILE A 93 -1.91 13.08 4.77
C ILE A 93 -1.87 12.31 6.09
N LEU A 94 -0.79 11.59 6.32
CA LEU A 94 -0.53 10.84 7.54
C LEU A 94 0.63 11.47 8.30
N SER A 95 0.55 11.49 9.64
CA SER A 95 1.66 11.85 10.50
C SER A 95 1.77 10.82 11.61
N THR A 96 2.99 10.28 11.81
CA THR A 96 3.26 9.26 12.82
C THR A 96 3.28 9.85 14.24
N HIS A 97 3.73 11.08 14.40
CA HIS A 97 3.78 11.80 15.67
C HIS A 97 3.96 13.32 15.46
N ASP A 98 4.01 14.11 16.56
CA ASP A 98 3.94 15.58 16.50
C ASP A 98 5.32 16.27 16.46
N HIS A 99 6.45 15.58 16.26
CA HIS A 99 7.74 16.26 16.12
C HIS A 99 7.78 17.07 14.82
N TYR A 100 8.53 18.19 14.86
CA TYR A 100 8.52 19.19 13.80
C TYR A 100 8.93 18.65 12.42
N ASP A 101 9.75 17.63 12.39
CA ASP A 101 10.29 16.95 11.21
C ASP A 101 9.36 15.85 10.65
N HIS A 102 8.09 15.79 11.15
CA HIS A 102 7.05 14.89 10.66
C HIS A 102 5.73 15.60 10.32
N VAL A 103 5.61 16.92 10.58
CA VAL A 103 4.33 17.65 10.51
C VAL A 103 4.39 18.95 9.70
N VAL A 104 5.32 19.09 8.76
CA VAL A 104 5.42 20.29 7.91
C VAL A 104 4.37 20.25 6.81
N PHE A 105 3.10 20.23 7.21
CA PHE A 105 1.96 20.11 6.29
C PHE A 105 1.86 21.25 5.27
N ASP A 106 2.50 22.39 5.52
CA ASP A 106 2.54 23.55 4.60
C ASP A 106 3.37 23.27 3.35
N LYS A 107 4.24 22.24 3.33
CA LYS A 107 4.91 21.78 2.12
C LYS A 107 3.91 21.23 1.09
N ILE A 108 2.78 20.71 1.53
CA ILE A 108 1.72 20.18 0.68
C ILE A 108 0.79 21.35 0.30
N GLY A 109 1.19 22.09 -0.76
CA GLY A 109 0.47 23.28 -1.21
C GLY A 109 -0.87 22.98 -1.86
N ASN A 110 -1.05 21.77 -2.40
CA ASN A 110 -2.26 21.34 -3.10
C ASN A 110 -2.92 20.17 -2.37
N ARG A 111 -4.25 20.29 -2.13
CA ARG A 111 -5.06 19.24 -1.52
C ARG A 111 -6.38 19.13 -2.27
N ASN A 112 -6.85 17.93 -2.47
CA ASN A 112 -8.19 17.70 -3.00
C ASN A 112 -9.26 18.11 -1.97
N ASP A 113 -10.46 18.43 -2.41
CA ASP A 113 -11.53 18.95 -1.52
C ASP A 113 -11.91 17.97 -0.40
N ASP A 114 -11.74 16.67 -0.63
CA ASP A 114 -12.02 15.57 0.30
C ASP A 114 -10.77 15.03 1.00
N CYS A 115 -9.63 15.72 0.88
CA CYS A 115 -8.38 15.32 1.51
C CYS A 115 -8.54 15.12 3.02
N GLN A 116 -8.16 13.93 3.48
CA GLN A 116 -8.16 13.60 4.90
C GLN A 116 -6.77 13.83 5.51
N VAL A 117 -6.73 14.22 6.78
CA VAL A 117 -5.49 14.33 7.55
C VAL A 117 -5.64 13.47 8.79
N ILE A 118 -4.82 12.45 8.92
CA ILE A 118 -4.77 11.55 10.07
C ILE A 118 -3.44 11.79 10.79
N THR A 119 -3.53 12.37 11.96
CA THR A 119 -2.39 12.54 12.86
C THR A 119 -2.43 11.49 13.97
N ARG A 120 -1.43 11.48 14.84
CA ARG A 120 -1.46 10.61 16.03
C ARG A 120 -2.74 10.76 16.88
N LYS A 121 -3.42 11.91 16.81
CA LYS A 121 -4.65 12.15 17.60
C LYS A 121 -5.81 11.29 17.10
N GLU A 122 -5.98 11.22 15.79
CA GLU A 122 -6.96 10.34 15.16
C GLU A 122 -6.50 8.88 15.26
N ALA A 123 -5.20 8.62 15.00
CA ALA A 123 -4.60 7.28 15.00
C ALA A 123 -4.62 6.59 16.37
N LEU A 124 -4.58 7.36 17.48
CA LEU A 124 -4.65 6.88 18.88
C LEU A 124 -5.94 7.33 19.58
N ALA A 125 -7.02 7.57 18.85
CA ALA A 125 -8.28 7.99 19.46
C ALA A 125 -8.76 6.95 20.48
N GLY A 126 -9.15 7.44 21.67
CA GLY A 126 -9.56 6.56 22.77
C GLY A 126 -8.40 5.80 23.45
N GLY A 127 -7.16 6.05 23.04
CA GLY A 127 -5.97 5.34 23.54
C GLY A 127 -5.71 3.98 22.87
N GLU A 128 -6.37 3.71 21.76
CA GLU A 128 -6.24 2.48 20.98
C GLU A 128 -5.81 2.81 19.54
N HIS A 129 -5.06 1.92 18.90
CA HIS A 129 -4.66 2.05 17.52
C HIS A 129 -5.88 1.91 16.59
N GLN A 130 -6.12 2.92 15.77
CA GLN A 130 -7.28 3.00 14.89
C GLN A 130 -7.00 2.46 13.49
N THR A 131 -8.06 2.14 12.78
CA THR A 131 -8.05 1.71 11.38
C THR A 131 -8.98 2.60 10.58
N PHE A 132 -8.52 3.03 9.40
CA PHE A 132 -9.24 3.89 8.47
C PHE A 132 -9.32 3.21 7.11
N ASP A 133 -10.48 3.30 6.46
CA ASP A 133 -10.70 2.78 5.10
C ASP A 133 -11.14 3.94 4.19
N PHE A 134 -10.31 4.23 3.18
CA PHE A 134 -10.51 5.30 2.22
C PHE A 134 -10.99 4.77 0.85
N GLY A 135 -11.22 3.45 0.73
CA GLY A 135 -11.58 2.78 -0.51
C GLY A 135 -10.36 2.46 -1.40
N TYR A 136 -9.47 3.42 -1.63
CA TYR A 136 -8.21 3.21 -2.37
C TYR A 136 -7.04 2.75 -1.49
N ALA A 137 -7.16 2.94 -0.18
CA ALA A 137 -6.20 2.47 0.81
C ALA A 137 -6.88 2.21 2.15
N LYS A 138 -6.47 1.16 2.84
CA LYS A 138 -6.76 0.91 4.25
C LYS A 138 -5.50 1.23 5.05
N VAL A 139 -5.62 2.06 6.09
CA VAL A 139 -4.54 2.51 6.95
C VAL A 139 -4.79 2.00 8.37
N GLU A 140 -3.87 1.23 8.90
CA GLU A 140 -3.92 0.68 10.26
C GLU A 140 -2.79 1.31 11.07
N ALA A 141 -3.09 2.02 12.16
CA ALA A 141 -2.10 2.46 13.12
C ALA A 141 -1.57 1.26 13.91
N VAL A 142 -0.27 1.25 14.18
CA VAL A 142 0.41 0.18 14.92
C VAL A 142 1.37 0.77 15.95
N GLU A 143 1.90 -0.06 16.85
CA GLU A 143 2.83 0.37 17.89
C GLU A 143 4.08 1.06 17.32
N ALA A 144 4.44 2.20 17.90
CA ALA A 144 5.72 2.91 17.72
C ALA A 144 6.15 3.61 19.01
N GLY A 145 7.31 4.28 19.01
CA GLY A 145 7.92 4.89 20.18
C GLY A 145 8.83 3.91 20.90
N TYR A 146 8.54 3.59 22.15
CA TYR A 146 9.30 2.62 22.97
C TYR A 146 10.76 3.02 23.25
N ASN A 147 11.09 4.30 23.16
CA ASN A 147 12.39 4.81 23.55
C ASN A 147 12.28 6.11 24.37
N LYS A 148 13.42 6.66 24.81
CA LYS A 148 13.45 7.84 25.68
C LYS A 148 12.93 9.13 25.01
N ASN A 149 12.93 9.18 23.67
CA ASN A 149 12.56 10.37 22.90
C ASN A 149 11.10 10.28 22.39
N HIS A 150 10.55 9.05 22.30
CA HIS A 150 9.27 8.78 21.66
C HIS A 150 8.37 7.95 22.58
N ASN A 151 7.27 8.56 23.01
CA ASN A 151 6.30 7.94 23.92
C ASN A 151 5.30 7.11 23.10
N VAL A 152 5.09 5.86 23.51
CA VAL A 152 4.10 4.94 22.88
C VAL A 152 2.66 5.45 22.83
N LYS A 153 2.32 6.45 23.67
CA LYS A 153 0.99 7.09 23.67
C LYS A 153 0.89 8.28 22.72
N GLU A 154 1.99 8.60 22.05
CA GLU A 154 2.11 9.82 21.22
C GLU A 154 2.70 9.51 19.84
N CYS A 155 3.11 8.26 19.61
CA CYS A 155 3.71 7.81 18.36
C CYS A 155 2.99 6.59 17.82
N VAL A 156 2.86 6.51 16.50
CA VAL A 156 2.34 5.34 15.78
C VAL A 156 3.23 5.02 14.58
N GLY A 157 3.30 3.76 14.22
CA GLY A 157 3.61 3.32 12.87
C GLY A 157 2.32 3.14 12.07
N TYR A 158 2.45 2.88 10.78
CA TYR A 158 1.30 2.61 9.92
C TYR A 158 1.52 1.36 9.07
N ILE A 159 0.47 0.57 8.89
CA ILE A 159 0.37 -0.39 7.79
C ILE A 159 -0.64 0.16 6.81
N ILE A 160 -0.19 0.39 5.57
CA ILE A 160 -1.02 0.87 4.46
C ILE A 160 -1.22 -0.31 3.52
N THR A 161 -2.48 -0.73 3.34
CA THR A 161 -2.86 -1.74 2.35
C THR A 161 -3.54 -1.03 1.18
N LEU A 162 -2.94 -1.06 0.01
CA LEU A 162 -3.48 -0.47 -1.21
C LEU A 162 -4.53 -1.37 -1.85
N THR A 163 -5.37 -0.81 -2.72
CA THR A 163 -6.25 -1.60 -3.60
C THR A 163 -5.40 -2.56 -4.42
N GLY A 164 -5.68 -3.79 -4.53
CA GLY A 164 -4.80 -4.80 -5.14
C GLY A 164 -3.97 -5.58 -4.12
N GLY A 165 -3.98 -5.17 -2.85
CA GLY A 165 -3.45 -5.94 -1.73
C GLY A 165 -2.01 -5.67 -1.35
N VAL A 166 -1.28 -4.82 -2.08
CA VAL A 166 0.10 -4.44 -1.73
C VAL A 166 0.13 -3.72 -0.38
N THR A 167 1.05 -4.12 0.48
CA THR A 167 1.16 -3.63 1.85
C THR A 167 2.48 -2.91 2.09
N VAL A 168 2.41 -1.74 2.74
CA VAL A 168 3.58 -0.94 3.15
C VAL A 168 3.49 -0.68 4.65
N TYR A 169 4.48 -1.15 5.40
CA TYR A 169 4.66 -0.83 6.81
C TYR A 169 5.68 0.29 6.98
N LEU A 170 5.35 1.25 7.82
CA LEU A 170 6.21 2.36 8.21
C LEU A 170 6.36 2.30 9.73
N SER A 171 7.59 2.13 10.22
CA SER A 171 7.83 2.01 11.67
C SER A 171 7.46 3.28 12.44
N GLY A 172 7.48 4.44 11.78
CA GLY A 172 7.57 5.72 12.48
C GLY A 172 8.85 5.79 13.29
N ASP A 173 8.92 6.74 14.19
CA ASP A 173 10.04 6.89 15.13
C ASP A 173 9.86 5.96 16.31
N THR A 174 10.76 5.00 16.45
CA THR A 174 10.59 3.92 17.41
C THR A 174 11.90 3.21 17.76
N SER A 175 11.90 2.47 18.87
CA SER A 175 12.70 1.27 19.10
C SER A 175 11.86 0.01 18.89
N THR A 176 12.42 -1.17 19.18
CA THR A 176 11.72 -2.46 19.06
C THR A 176 10.42 -2.45 19.85
N THR A 177 9.29 -2.78 19.20
CA THR A 177 7.98 -2.87 19.85
C THR A 177 7.58 -4.31 20.14
N ALA A 178 6.65 -4.49 21.09
CA ALA A 178 6.12 -5.81 21.41
C ALA A 178 5.28 -6.40 20.27
N GLN A 179 4.72 -5.55 19.40
CA GLN A 179 3.88 -5.96 18.29
C GLN A 179 4.67 -6.50 17.09
N MET A 180 5.92 -6.04 16.86
CA MET A 180 6.72 -6.39 15.67
C MET A 180 6.78 -7.90 15.35
N PRO A 181 6.96 -8.83 16.32
CA PRO A 181 6.97 -10.26 16.00
C PRO A 181 5.65 -10.75 15.38
N SER A 182 4.51 -10.17 15.76
CA SER A 182 3.20 -10.54 15.21
C SER A 182 2.97 -10.02 13.80
N LEU A 183 3.71 -9.00 13.38
CA LEU A 183 3.62 -8.46 12.02
C LEU A 183 4.14 -9.46 10.97
N ALA A 184 4.98 -10.43 11.35
CA ALA A 184 5.43 -11.50 10.45
C ALA A 184 4.26 -12.32 9.86
N GLU A 185 3.15 -12.44 10.59
CA GLU A 185 1.95 -13.16 10.13
C GLU A 185 1.15 -12.37 9.08
N ARG A 186 1.43 -11.08 8.93
CA ARG A 186 0.75 -10.19 7.99
C ARG A 186 1.27 -10.34 6.56
N ASN A 187 2.43 -10.99 6.36
CA ASN A 187 3.10 -11.18 5.06
C ASN A 187 3.26 -9.85 4.30
N LEU A 188 3.81 -8.85 4.97
CA LEU A 188 3.98 -7.50 4.44
C LEU A 188 4.91 -7.50 3.20
N ASP A 189 4.58 -6.69 2.19
CA ASP A 189 5.39 -6.58 0.98
C ASP A 189 6.59 -5.68 1.23
N TYR A 190 6.37 -4.50 1.78
CA TYR A 190 7.41 -3.50 2.06
C TYR A 190 7.37 -3.06 3.52
N ALA A 191 8.54 -2.87 4.13
CA ALA A 191 8.66 -2.37 5.49
C ALA A 191 9.81 -1.37 5.61
N PHE A 192 9.51 -0.18 6.13
CA PHE A 192 10.46 0.90 6.37
C PHE A 192 10.83 0.95 7.85
N PHE A 193 12.15 1.03 8.14
CA PHE A 193 12.69 1.04 9.50
C PHE A 193 13.57 2.27 9.73
N CYS A 194 13.21 3.11 10.71
CA CYS A 194 14.06 4.23 11.13
C CYS A 194 15.38 3.71 11.69
N CYS A 195 16.49 4.39 11.37
CA CYS A 195 17.81 3.90 11.75
C CYS A 195 18.86 5.01 11.96
N ASP A 196 18.44 6.17 12.50
CA ASP A 196 19.37 7.28 12.76
C ASP A 196 20.38 7.01 13.89
N GLY A 197 20.09 6.10 14.81
CA GLY A 197 20.97 5.75 15.94
C GLY A 197 21.18 6.87 16.96
N ILE A 198 20.44 7.95 16.87
CA ILE A 198 20.53 9.14 17.74
C ILE A 198 19.27 9.26 18.60
N TYR A 199 18.13 9.32 17.94
CA TYR A 199 16.80 9.46 18.55
C TYR A 199 16.01 8.16 18.51
N ASN A 200 16.31 7.30 17.53
CA ASN A 200 15.63 6.06 17.21
C ASN A 200 16.60 4.86 17.22
N MET A 201 16.18 3.74 16.63
CA MET A 201 17.01 2.57 16.41
C MET A 201 18.32 2.92 15.71
N ASP A 202 19.39 2.27 16.09
CA ASP A 202 20.56 2.19 15.22
C ASP A 202 20.34 1.11 14.13
N THR A 203 21.28 1.00 13.20
CA THR A 203 21.19 0.04 12.09
C THR A 203 21.14 -1.42 12.56
N ALA A 204 21.76 -1.75 13.67
CA ALA A 204 21.76 -3.11 14.23
C ALA A 204 20.40 -3.46 14.85
N GLU A 205 19.80 -2.53 15.61
CA GLU A 205 18.44 -2.70 16.14
C GLU A 205 17.39 -2.74 15.01
N ALA A 206 17.49 -1.83 14.02
CA ALA A 206 16.61 -1.81 12.85
C ALA A 206 16.68 -3.12 12.06
N SER A 207 17.89 -3.68 11.86
CA SER A 207 18.09 -5.00 11.23
C SER A 207 17.43 -6.13 12.02
N SER A 208 17.53 -6.07 13.36
CA SER A 208 16.85 -7.03 14.23
C SER A 208 15.32 -6.92 14.12
N CYS A 209 14.78 -5.70 14.04
CA CYS A 209 13.36 -5.45 13.81
C CYS A 209 12.89 -5.96 12.45
N ALA A 210 13.68 -5.78 11.39
CA ALA A 210 13.38 -6.34 10.07
C ALA A 210 13.29 -7.86 10.12
N ALA A 211 14.18 -8.53 10.87
CA ALA A 211 14.13 -9.97 11.07
C ALA A 211 12.92 -10.44 11.89
N LEU A 212 12.34 -9.59 12.74
CA LEU A 212 11.09 -9.88 13.45
C LEU A 212 9.87 -9.70 12.55
N VAL A 213 9.81 -8.62 11.77
CA VAL A 213 8.67 -8.25 10.91
C VAL A 213 8.58 -9.14 9.67
N LYS A 214 9.71 -9.55 9.09
CA LYS A 214 9.82 -10.47 7.94
C LYS A 214 9.02 -10.01 6.70
N ALA A 215 9.07 -8.74 6.38
CA ALA A 215 8.52 -8.26 5.12
C ALA A 215 9.32 -8.83 3.93
N LYS A 216 8.71 -8.89 2.74
CA LYS A 216 9.40 -9.32 1.52
C LYS A 216 10.55 -8.37 1.18
N HIS A 217 10.34 -7.06 1.40
CA HIS A 217 11.33 -6.02 1.19
C HIS A 217 11.44 -5.12 2.43
N SER A 218 12.67 -4.93 2.91
CA SER A 218 12.96 -4.08 4.06
C SER A 218 13.84 -2.90 3.64
N ILE A 219 13.47 -1.69 4.05
CA ILE A 219 14.03 -0.43 3.56
C ILE A 219 14.45 0.42 4.77
N PRO A 220 15.73 0.79 4.89
CA PRO A 220 16.15 1.75 5.90
C PRO A 220 15.73 3.17 5.48
N TYR A 221 15.21 3.93 6.42
CA TYR A 221 14.86 5.33 6.24
C TYR A 221 15.12 6.11 7.54
N HIS A 222 14.90 7.43 7.57
CA HIS A 222 15.14 8.26 8.75
C HIS A 222 16.52 8.00 9.36
N MET A 223 17.60 8.28 8.60
CA MET A 223 18.96 7.82 8.88
C MET A 223 19.84 8.86 9.53
N THR A 224 19.35 10.09 9.66
CA THR A 224 20.16 11.25 10.05
C THR A 224 19.39 12.16 11.00
N ASP A 225 20.10 13.02 11.74
CA ASP A 225 19.47 14.11 12.48
C ASP A 225 18.79 15.09 11.51
N ALA A 226 17.55 15.44 11.77
CA ALA A 226 16.75 16.37 10.96
C ALA A 226 17.45 17.76 10.83
N ASN A 227 18.21 18.18 11.84
CA ASN A 227 18.93 19.46 11.83
C ASN A 227 20.23 19.43 10.99
N SER A 228 20.65 18.25 10.51
CA SER A 228 21.86 18.11 9.70
C SER A 228 21.73 18.74 8.29
N GLY A 229 20.48 18.87 7.80
CA GLY A 229 20.21 19.23 6.41
C GLY A 229 20.52 18.11 5.40
N VAL A 230 20.88 16.93 5.90
CA VAL A 230 21.10 15.70 5.10
C VAL A 230 19.99 14.72 5.46
N TYR A 231 19.23 14.26 4.49
CA TYR A 231 18.04 13.45 4.71
C TYR A 231 18.14 12.02 4.14
N PHE A 232 19.32 11.67 3.65
CA PHE A 232 19.71 10.32 3.25
C PHE A 232 21.22 10.16 3.47
N ASP A 233 21.64 9.04 4.07
CA ASP A 233 23.05 8.65 4.23
C ASP A 233 23.25 7.23 3.76
N ARG A 234 23.92 7.09 2.60
CA ARG A 234 24.21 5.78 2.01
C ARG A 234 25.03 4.91 2.94
N SER A 235 25.98 5.48 3.69
CA SER A 235 26.85 4.72 4.57
C SER A 235 26.10 4.12 5.77
N VAL A 236 25.02 4.79 6.22
CA VAL A 236 24.10 4.26 7.23
C VAL A 236 23.22 3.20 6.59
N ALA A 237 22.63 3.48 5.42
CA ALA A 237 21.75 2.54 4.70
C ALA A 237 22.46 1.20 4.41
N GLU A 238 23.76 1.23 4.06
CA GLU A 238 24.56 0.03 3.77
C GLU A 238 24.84 -0.83 5.02
N GLN A 239 24.75 -0.27 6.23
CA GLN A 239 24.90 -1.01 7.49
C GLN A 239 23.62 -1.71 7.93
N PHE A 240 22.45 -1.32 7.39
CA PHE A 240 21.21 -2.02 7.65
C PHE A 240 21.19 -3.36 6.92
N GLU A 241 20.98 -4.45 7.65
CA GLU A 241 20.99 -5.81 7.12
C GLU A 241 19.60 -6.43 7.21
N ALA A 242 19.03 -6.86 6.09
CA ALA A 242 17.74 -7.55 6.06
C ALA A 242 17.62 -8.43 4.81
N ASP A 243 16.82 -9.48 4.91
CA ASP A 243 16.37 -10.23 3.73
C ASP A 243 15.54 -9.29 2.83
N GLY A 244 15.77 -9.35 1.52
CA GLY A 244 15.06 -8.49 0.58
C GLY A 244 15.32 -6.99 0.76
N ARG A 245 16.49 -6.62 1.33
CA ARG A 245 16.84 -5.20 1.52
C ARG A 245 16.79 -4.42 0.21
N ILE A 246 16.12 -3.27 0.25
CA ILE A 246 16.18 -2.24 -0.79
C ILE A 246 16.75 -0.97 -0.15
N ILE A 247 17.69 -0.30 -0.84
CA ILE A 247 18.15 1.03 -0.45
C ILE A 247 17.58 2.00 -1.46
N LEU A 248 16.69 2.89 -1.00
CA LEU A 248 16.15 3.98 -1.80
C LEU A 248 16.91 5.27 -1.48
N GLU A 249 17.41 5.94 -2.51
CA GLU A 249 17.98 7.28 -2.36
C GLU A 249 16.86 8.34 -2.29
N GLN A 250 17.19 9.48 -1.72
CA GLN A 250 16.28 10.62 -1.70
C GLN A 250 15.92 11.02 -3.14
N GLY A 251 14.62 11.11 -3.44
CA GLY A 251 14.09 11.39 -4.78
C GLY A 251 13.94 10.15 -5.67
N GLU A 252 14.28 8.96 -5.19
CA GLU A 252 14.09 7.71 -5.94
C GLU A 252 12.64 7.22 -5.80
N GLU A 253 12.09 6.74 -6.92
CA GLU A 253 10.76 6.15 -6.99
C GLU A 253 10.84 4.63 -7.09
N LEU A 254 10.02 3.95 -6.30
CA LEU A 254 9.85 2.50 -6.28
C LEU A 254 8.46 2.13 -6.78
N GLU A 255 8.38 1.26 -7.77
CA GLU A 255 7.12 0.65 -8.19
C GLU A 255 6.72 -0.43 -7.18
N LEU A 256 5.50 -0.35 -6.67
CA LEU A 256 4.96 -1.27 -5.66
C LEU A 256 4.21 -2.42 -6.35
N GLN A 257 4.65 -3.68 -6.08
CA GLN A 257 4.14 -4.90 -6.73
C GLN A 257 3.79 -5.98 -5.70
#